data_319ba815d4c90bfa7c3b5e66bdbd17d6
#
_entry.id   319ba815d4c90bfa7c3b5e66bdbd17d6
#
_cell.length_a   1.000
_cell.length_b   1.000
_cell.length_c   1.000
_cell.angle_alpha   90.00
_cell.angle_beta   90.00
_cell.angle_gamma   90.00
#
_symmetry.space_group_name_H-M   'P 1'
#
loop_
_entity.id
_entity.type
_entity.pdbx_description
1 polymer ?
#
loop_
_entity_poly.entity_id
_entity_poly.type
_entity_poly.pdbx_seq_one_letter_code
_entity_poly.pdbx_strand_id
1 'polypeptide(L)'
;ITGFSTAELLRRRAVDLTFADDLYSDESQMQDLLDGKISSFALDKRFIRKDGSTIWVGITVSLERDNAGHPLYFLHVVRDISAHREAEQHQFFLMRELSHRSKNLLAVIQAMARQTARASNNDIDVFLDRFSQRLQGLATSHDLLVHQNWRHVLLVDLVRQQLAPFVDIDSDRLEVGGPMVAVIPEAAQALGLALHELATNAAKHGSLSAAGGRVAVTWDFVTVEGQQRLRFEWVEMGGPKVRPPTGQGFGHVVITRMAGRSLDGQVETDFAPGGLRWAISIPMSNLVLS
;
A
#
# COMPACT_ATOMS: atom_id res chain seq x y z
N ILE A 1 6.46 36.63 5.52
CA ILE A 1 6.96 35.53 6.34
C ILE A 1 6.30 35.57 7.73
N THR A 2 6.61 36.55 8.58
CA THR A 2 6.18 36.59 9.98
C THR A 2 4.79 37.22 10.22
N GLY A 3 4.20 37.91 9.22
CA GLY A 3 2.93 38.63 9.37
C GLY A 3 2.99 39.94 10.13
N PHE A 4 4.16 40.33 10.67
CA PHE A 4 4.38 41.64 11.30
C PHE A 4 4.78 42.69 10.25
N SER A 5 4.34 43.92 10.45
CA SER A 5 4.81 45.07 9.69
C SER A 5 6.25 45.46 10.08
N THR A 6 6.94 46.21 9.22
CA THR A 6 8.29 46.69 9.49
C THR A 6 8.35 47.49 10.81
N ALA A 7 7.35 48.38 11.08
CA ALA A 7 7.29 49.14 12.30
C ALA A 7 7.12 48.30 13.58
N GLU A 8 6.44 47.16 13.45
CA GLU A 8 6.28 46.21 14.55
C GLU A 8 7.56 45.41 14.77
N LEU A 9 8.24 44.98 13.68
CA LEU A 9 9.51 44.23 13.74
C LEU A 9 10.62 45.08 14.38
N LEU A 10 10.71 46.39 14.08
CA LEU A 10 11.70 47.29 14.65
C LEU A 10 11.57 47.46 16.19
N ARG A 11 10.44 47.07 16.77
CA ARG A 11 10.18 47.13 18.23
C ARG A 11 10.34 45.77 18.90
N ARG A 12 10.72 44.71 18.16
CA ARG A 12 10.86 43.36 18.67
C ARG A 12 12.30 42.90 18.59
N ARG A 13 12.65 42.02 19.52
CA ARG A 13 13.92 41.28 19.45
C ARG A 13 13.71 40.00 18.65
N ALA A 14 14.78 39.43 18.06
CA ALA A 14 14.74 38.15 17.33
C ALA A 14 14.17 37.02 18.19
N VAL A 15 14.49 37.01 19.49
CA VAL A 15 13.96 36.03 20.47
C VAL A 15 12.45 36.07 20.63
N ASP A 16 11.82 37.23 20.42
CA ASP A 16 10.37 37.39 20.57
C ASP A 16 9.60 36.75 19.39
N LEU A 17 10.29 36.43 18.32
CA LEU A 17 9.75 35.73 17.15
C LEU A 17 10.08 34.24 17.18
N THR A 18 11.01 33.79 18.01
CA THR A 18 11.51 32.43 18.05
C THR A 18 10.62 31.55 18.92
N PHE A 19 10.32 30.35 18.45
CA PHE A 19 9.60 29.34 19.24
C PHE A 19 10.41 28.96 20.49
N ALA A 20 9.74 28.72 21.61
CA ALA A 20 10.39 28.58 22.92
C ALA A 20 11.50 27.54 22.98
N ASP A 21 11.30 26.36 22.37
CA ASP A 21 12.29 25.28 22.39
C ASP A 21 13.54 25.59 21.54
N ASP A 22 13.45 26.55 20.60
CA ASP A 22 14.52 26.90 19.66
C ASP A 22 15.32 28.14 20.10
N LEU A 23 15.01 28.72 21.27
CA LEU A 23 15.58 30.01 21.75
C LEU A 23 17.10 29.98 21.87
N TYR A 24 17.67 28.88 22.28
CA TYR A 24 19.12 28.77 22.59
C TYR A 24 19.89 27.96 21.54
N SER A 25 19.27 27.66 20.42
CA SER A 25 19.85 26.78 19.39
C SER A 25 21.07 27.36 18.67
N ASP A 26 21.30 28.69 18.76
CA ASP A 26 22.34 29.43 18.05
C ASP A 26 23.32 30.22 18.94
N GLU A 27 23.23 30.08 20.28
CA GLU A 27 24.10 30.85 21.21
C GLU A 27 25.60 30.59 20.97
N SER A 28 26.00 29.36 20.77
CA SER A 28 27.40 28.99 20.53
C SER A 28 27.92 29.60 19.23
N GLN A 29 27.14 29.54 18.15
CA GLN A 29 27.53 30.09 16.84
C GLN A 29 27.55 31.64 16.88
N MET A 30 26.64 32.25 17.62
CA MET A 30 26.66 33.72 17.85
C MET A 30 27.95 34.14 18.53
N GLN A 31 28.40 33.39 19.57
CA GLN A 31 29.66 33.66 20.25
C GLN A 31 30.86 33.48 19.31
N ASP A 32 30.87 32.43 18.50
CA ASP A 32 31.94 32.19 17.51
C ASP A 32 32.00 33.27 16.42
N LEU A 33 30.88 33.86 16.02
CA LEU A 33 30.83 35.05 15.17
C LEU A 33 31.48 36.26 15.85
N LEU A 34 31.14 36.50 17.12
CA LEU A 34 31.70 37.61 17.91
C LEU A 34 33.21 37.48 18.08
N ASP A 35 33.67 36.26 18.36
CA ASP A 35 35.09 35.92 18.51
C ASP A 35 35.86 35.94 17.15
N GLY A 36 35.18 36.08 16.03
CA GLY A 36 35.79 36.05 14.68
C GLY A 36 36.26 34.68 14.23
N LYS A 37 35.80 33.60 14.88
CA LYS A 37 36.15 32.21 14.53
C LYS A 37 35.43 31.76 13.25
N ILE A 38 34.23 32.25 13.02
CA ILE A 38 33.42 32.01 11.82
C ILE A 38 32.95 33.34 11.23
N SER A 39 32.68 33.40 9.93
CA SER A 39 32.16 34.58 9.24
C SER A 39 30.63 34.59 9.12
N SER A 40 30.02 33.42 9.12
CA SER A 40 28.58 33.23 9.08
C SER A 40 28.22 31.84 9.53
N PHE A 41 26.97 31.62 9.91
CA PHE A 41 26.38 30.29 10.11
C PHE A 41 24.93 30.26 9.59
N ALA A 42 24.42 29.06 9.35
CA ALA A 42 23.04 28.84 8.95
C ALA A 42 22.40 27.78 9.86
N LEU A 43 21.15 27.99 10.18
CA LEU A 43 20.33 27.03 10.93
C LEU A 43 18.86 27.13 10.56
N ASP A 44 18.13 26.06 10.82
CA ASP A 44 16.68 26.03 10.72
C ASP A 44 16.07 26.14 12.10
N LYS A 45 15.08 27.02 12.27
CA LYS A 45 14.31 27.14 13.51
C LYS A 45 12.88 27.56 13.26
N ARG A 46 12.05 27.48 14.29
CA ARG A 46 10.63 27.86 14.22
C ARG A 46 10.45 29.30 14.67
N PHE A 47 9.70 30.06 13.84
CA PHE A 47 9.21 31.37 14.22
C PHE A 47 7.71 31.33 14.52
N ILE A 48 7.28 32.20 15.41
CA ILE A 48 5.87 32.46 15.72
C ILE A 48 5.42 33.69 14.93
N ARG A 49 4.42 33.50 14.08
CA ARG A 49 3.81 34.59 13.31
C ARG A 49 2.93 35.49 14.20
N LYS A 50 2.52 36.64 13.67
CA LYS A 50 1.62 37.56 14.33
C LYS A 50 0.26 36.98 14.72
N ASP A 51 -0.23 36.02 13.92
CA ASP A 51 -1.48 35.28 14.15
C ASP A 51 -1.34 34.12 15.15
N GLY A 52 -0.14 33.92 15.71
CA GLY A 52 0.17 32.82 16.63
C GLY A 52 0.54 31.51 15.94
N SER A 53 0.46 31.41 14.61
CA SER A 53 0.88 30.22 13.88
C SER A 53 2.41 30.08 13.88
N THR A 54 2.87 28.82 13.77
CA THR A 54 4.30 28.50 13.71
C THR A 54 4.75 28.29 12.28
N ILE A 55 5.94 28.81 11.93
CA ILE A 55 6.55 28.65 10.60
C ILE A 55 7.99 28.18 10.75
N TRP A 56 8.43 27.29 9.87
CA TRP A 56 9.82 26.93 9.73
C TRP A 56 10.58 27.94 8.89
N VAL A 57 11.67 28.45 9.43
CA VAL A 57 12.55 29.39 8.73
C VAL A 57 13.98 28.88 8.71
N GLY A 58 14.62 28.97 7.56
CA GLY A 58 16.07 28.86 7.41
C GLY A 58 16.68 30.27 7.61
N ILE A 59 17.61 30.40 8.53
CA ILE A 59 18.25 31.64 8.88
C ILE A 59 19.74 31.54 8.58
N THR A 60 20.28 32.54 7.85
CA THR A 60 21.71 32.72 7.74
C THR A 60 22.06 33.99 8.51
N VAL A 61 23.03 33.88 9.41
CA VAL A 61 23.52 34.98 10.26
C VAL A 61 24.95 35.29 9.92
N SER A 62 25.25 36.57 9.72
CA SER A 62 26.61 37.11 9.59
C SER A 62 26.77 38.34 10.49
N LEU A 63 28.01 38.68 10.80
CA LEU A 63 28.36 39.84 11.61
C LEU A 63 29.11 40.84 10.74
N GLU A 64 28.54 42.03 10.63
CA GLU A 64 29.20 43.18 10.00
C GLU A 64 30.09 43.89 11.00
N ARG A 65 31.28 44.31 10.52
CA ARG A 65 32.30 45.00 11.34
C ARG A 65 32.71 46.30 10.67
N ASP A 66 33.17 47.24 11.49
CA ASP A 66 33.78 48.48 11.00
C ASP A 66 35.19 48.25 10.40
N ASN A 67 35.78 49.31 9.86
CA ASN A 67 37.12 49.27 9.30
C ASN A 67 38.23 48.97 10.32
N ALA A 68 37.95 49.05 11.62
CA ALA A 68 38.83 48.72 12.73
C ALA A 68 38.61 47.28 13.24
N GLY A 69 37.63 46.58 12.69
CA GLY A 69 37.29 45.21 13.06
C GLY A 69 36.30 45.07 14.20
N HIS A 70 35.74 46.17 14.73
CA HIS A 70 34.75 46.11 15.79
C HIS A 70 33.39 45.70 15.28
N PRO A 71 32.62 44.87 16.02
CA PRO A 71 31.27 44.46 15.67
C PRO A 71 30.32 45.65 15.51
N LEU A 72 29.56 45.73 14.42
CA LEU A 72 28.57 46.77 14.19
C LEU A 72 27.16 46.21 14.39
N TYR A 73 26.79 45.21 13.65
CA TYR A 73 25.46 44.57 13.73
C TYR A 73 25.45 43.18 13.13
N PHE A 74 24.47 42.37 13.54
CA PHE A 74 24.19 41.10 12.92
C PHE A 74 23.25 41.26 11.72
N LEU A 75 23.56 40.64 10.61
CA LEU A 75 22.68 40.56 9.47
C LEU A 75 22.02 39.16 9.46
N HIS A 76 20.69 39.12 9.52
CA HIS A 76 19.89 37.92 9.48
C HIS A 76 19.15 37.86 8.14
N VAL A 77 19.47 36.83 7.31
CA VAL A 77 18.70 36.50 6.11
C VAL A 77 17.76 35.37 6.46
N VAL A 78 16.46 35.63 6.38
CA VAL A 78 15.40 34.69 6.80
C VAL A 78 14.65 34.21 5.55
N ARG A 79 14.57 32.92 5.37
CA ARG A 79 13.81 32.25 4.31
C ARG A 79 12.72 31.37 4.92
N ASP A 80 11.52 31.43 4.36
CA ASP A 80 10.46 30.46 4.66
C ASP A 80 10.81 29.12 4.01
N ILE A 81 10.95 28.08 4.83
CA ILE A 81 11.26 26.71 4.39
C ILE A 81 10.11 25.74 4.68
N SER A 82 8.93 26.24 5.07
CA SER A 82 7.78 25.39 5.44
C SER A 82 7.38 24.46 4.32
N ALA A 83 7.21 24.99 3.10
CA ALA A 83 6.84 24.17 1.95
C ALA A 83 7.90 23.09 1.61
N HIS A 84 9.20 23.42 1.80
CA HIS A 84 10.29 22.47 1.59
C HIS A 84 10.24 21.33 2.63
N ARG A 85 10.05 21.68 3.91
CA ARG A 85 9.91 20.73 5.01
C ARG A 85 8.67 19.82 4.86
N GLU A 86 7.55 20.40 4.45
CA GLU A 86 6.33 19.62 4.17
C GLU A 86 6.56 18.61 3.02
N ALA A 87 7.22 19.04 1.95
CA ALA A 87 7.58 18.16 0.84
C ALA A 87 8.52 17.02 1.26
N GLU A 88 9.55 17.32 2.06
CA GLU A 88 10.47 16.31 2.61
C GLU A 88 9.75 15.31 3.52
N GLN A 89 8.88 15.80 4.42
CA GLN A 89 8.11 14.93 5.30
C GLN A 89 7.15 14.04 4.50
N HIS A 90 6.50 14.58 3.49
CA HIS A 90 5.63 13.83 2.60
C HIS A 90 6.43 12.77 1.83
N GLN A 91 7.60 13.11 1.28
CA GLN A 91 8.49 12.16 0.62
C GLN A 91 8.95 11.05 1.56
N PHE A 92 9.34 11.39 2.78
CA PHE A 92 9.74 10.41 3.80
C PHE A 92 8.59 9.46 4.15
N PHE A 93 7.37 10.00 4.30
CA PHE A 93 6.16 9.20 4.53
C PHE A 93 5.92 8.21 3.39
N LEU A 94 5.98 8.68 2.12
CA LEU A 94 5.82 7.82 0.94
C LEU A 94 6.89 6.72 0.87
N MET A 95 8.16 7.06 1.14
CA MET A 95 9.27 6.08 1.16
C MET A 95 9.07 5.02 2.24
N ARG A 96 8.58 5.41 3.42
CA ARG A 96 8.27 4.48 4.51
C ARG A 96 7.12 3.54 4.12
N GLU A 97 6.09 4.06 3.51
CA GLU A 97 4.94 3.29 3.03
C GLU A 97 5.36 2.29 1.94
N LEU A 98 6.16 2.73 0.95
CA LEU A 98 6.74 1.85 -0.07
C LEU A 98 7.59 0.73 0.54
N SER A 99 8.44 1.06 1.52
CA SER A 99 9.26 0.07 2.22
C SER A 99 8.41 -0.97 2.95
N HIS A 100 7.35 -0.53 3.62
CA HIS A 100 6.43 -1.42 4.30
C HIS A 100 5.71 -2.38 3.32
N ARG A 101 5.21 -1.85 2.20
CA ARG A 101 4.56 -2.63 1.14
C ARG A 101 5.51 -3.63 0.49
N SER A 102 6.75 -3.20 0.21
CA SER A 102 7.78 -4.10 -0.35
C SER A 102 8.11 -5.26 0.59
N LYS A 103 8.21 -5.00 1.91
CA LYS A 103 8.41 -6.05 2.92
C LYS A 103 7.25 -7.04 2.96
N ASN A 104 6.02 -6.55 2.87
CA ASN A 104 4.83 -7.40 2.83
C ASN A 104 4.82 -8.30 1.59
N LEU A 105 5.13 -7.75 0.42
CA LEU A 105 5.24 -8.51 -0.83
C LEU A 105 6.32 -9.60 -0.74
N LEU A 106 7.50 -9.26 -0.22
CA LEU A 106 8.59 -10.22 -0.01
C LEU A 106 8.20 -11.34 0.96
N ALA A 107 7.45 -11.03 2.02
CA ALA A 107 6.94 -12.04 2.95
C ALA A 107 5.97 -13.02 2.27
N VAL A 108 5.09 -12.53 1.40
CA VAL A 108 4.19 -13.36 0.59
C VAL A 108 4.99 -14.26 -0.37
N ILE A 109 5.98 -13.71 -1.09
CA ILE A 109 6.84 -14.47 -2.00
C ILE A 109 7.61 -15.56 -1.24
N GLN A 110 8.17 -15.24 -0.08
CA GLN A 110 8.88 -16.22 0.75
C GLN A 110 7.97 -17.36 1.24
N ALA A 111 6.76 -17.02 1.69
CA ALA A 111 5.77 -18.01 2.10
C ALA A 111 5.37 -18.92 0.93
N MET A 112 5.15 -18.32 -0.24
CA MET A 112 4.85 -19.01 -1.50
C MET A 112 5.98 -19.96 -1.90
N ALA A 113 7.25 -19.52 -1.89
CA ALA A 113 8.40 -20.34 -2.23
C ALA A 113 8.54 -21.54 -1.29
N ARG A 114 8.50 -21.33 0.03
CA ARG A 114 8.60 -22.42 1.03
C ARG A 114 7.50 -23.45 0.87
N GLN A 115 6.29 -23.01 0.59
CA GLN A 115 5.15 -23.90 0.49
C GLN A 115 5.12 -24.64 -0.84
N THR A 116 5.55 -23.98 -1.95
CA THR A 116 5.74 -24.65 -3.24
C THR A 116 6.81 -25.72 -3.16
N ALA A 117 7.95 -25.44 -2.50
CA ALA A 117 9.01 -26.42 -2.30
C ALA A 117 8.52 -27.68 -1.56
N ARG A 118 7.74 -27.50 -0.48
CA ARG A 118 7.16 -28.65 0.26
C ARG A 118 6.20 -29.48 -0.58
N ALA A 119 5.43 -28.84 -1.47
CA ALA A 119 4.46 -29.50 -2.33
C ALA A 119 5.05 -30.13 -3.60
N SER A 120 6.33 -29.88 -3.89
CA SER A 120 7.01 -30.39 -5.08
C SER A 120 7.82 -31.66 -4.83
N ASN A 121 7.80 -32.20 -3.60
CA ASN A 121 8.49 -33.46 -3.24
C ASN A 121 9.96 -33.51 -3.69
N ASN A 122 10.69 -32.40 -3.56
CA ASN A 122 12.08 -32.23 -4.04
C ASN A 122 12.27 -32.26 -5.56
N ASP A 123 11.21 -32.27 -6.37
CA ASP A 123 11.29 -32.10 -7.80
C ASP A 123 11.46 -30.63 -8.18
N ILE A 124 12.64 -30.30 -8.71
CA ILE A 124 13.00 -28.90 -9.00
C ILE A 124 12.20 -28.36 -10.19
N ASP A 125 11.89 -29.17 -11.20
CA ASP A 125 11.15 -28.72 -12.38
C ASP A 125 9.69 -28.43 -12.02
N VAL A 126 9.08 -29.31 -11.23
CA VAL A 126 7.74 -29.09 -10.66
C VAL A 126 7.69 -27.88 -9.76
N PHE A 127 8.76 -27.63 -8.98
CA PHE A 127 8.87 -26.43 -8.15
C PHE A 127 8.91 -25.17 -9.01
N LEU A 128 9.79 -25.12 -10.00
CA LEU A 128 9.98 -23.95 -10.86
C LEU A 128 8.72 -23.61 -11.65
N ASP A 129 8.06 -24.59 -12.25
CA ASP A 129 6.80 -24.38 -12.97
C ASP A 129 5.71 -23.80 -12.06
N ARG A 130 5.45 -24.45 -10.94
CA ARG A 130 4.42 -24.00 -9.99
C ARG A 130 4.73 -22.66 -9.35
N PHE A 131 6.00 -22.41 -9.01
CA PHE A 131 6.41 -21.14 -8.40
C PHE A 131 6.29 -19.98 -9.38
N SER A 132 6.70 -20.20 -10.65
CA SER A 132 6.58 -19.19 -11.72
C SER A 132 5.13 -18.83 -12.02
N GLN A 133 4.22 -19.81 -12.11
CA GLN A 133 2.80 -19.56 -12.31
C GLN A 133 2.19 -18.71 -11.19
N ARG A 134 2.53 -18.99 -9.94
CA ARG A 134 2.08 -18.24 -8.77
C ARG A 134 2.62 -16.83 -8.72
N LEU A 135 3.91 -16.67 -9.05
CA LEU A 135 4.55 -15.38 -9.13
C LEU A 135 3.90 -14.50 -10.20
N GLN A 136 3.50 -15.12 -11.33
CA GLN A 136 2.74 -14.44 -12.37
C GLN A 136 1.37 -13.94 -11.87
N GLY A 137 0.61 -14.75 -11.14
CA GLY A 137 -0.66 -14.33 -10.54
C GLY A 137 -0.51 -13.18 -9.55
N LEU A 138 0.57 -13.19 -8.76
CA LEU A 138 0.90 -12.11 -7.85
C LEU A 138 1.28 -10.83 -8.64
N ALA A 139 2.08 -10.94 -9.70
CA ALA A 139 2.47 -9.84 -10.56
C ALA A 139 1.25 -9.19 -11.22
N THR A 140 0.33 -9.99 -11.75
CA THR A 140 -0.92 -9.50 -12.36
C THR A 140 -1.74 -8.65 -11.38
N SER A 141 -1.89 -9.11 -10.13
CA SER A 141 -2.58 -8.32 -9.09
C SER A 141 -1.84 -7.03 -8.74
N HIS A 142 -0.50 -7.09 -8.70
CA HIS A 142 0.35 -5.95 -8.40
C HIS A 142 0.29 -4.88 -9.49
N ASP A 143 0.33 -5.28 -10.77
CA ASP A 143 0.26 -4.36 -11.91
C ASP A 143 -1.09 -3.60 -11.92
N LEU A 144 -2.19 -4.29 -11.62
CA LEU A 144 -3.50 -3.65 -11.49
C LEU A 144 -3.50 -2.56 -10.40
N LEU A 145 -2.87 -2.85 -9.25
CA LEU A 145 -2.75 -1.89 -8.15
C LEU A 145 -1.90 -0.68 -8.53
N VAL A 146 -0.81 -0.88 -9.26
CA VAL A 146 0.05 0.20 -9.75
C VAL A 146 -0.73 1.10 -10.71
N HIS A 147 -1.46 0.54 -11.67
CA HIS A 147 -2.30 1.30 -12.61
C HIS A 147 -3.39 2.12 -11.91
N GLN A 148 -3.93 1.64 -10.80
CA GLN A 148 -4.93 2.34 -9.99
C GLN A 148 -4.33 3.27 -8.92
N ASN A 149 -3.02 3.59 -9.02
CA ASN A 149 -2.30 4.42 -8.04
C ASN A 149 -2.47 3.96 -6.60
N TRP A 150 -2.58 2.65 -6.36
CA TRP A 150 -2.72 2.02 -5.04
C TRP A 150 -3.93 2.50 -4.23
N ARG A 151 -4.96 3.05 -4.86
CA ARG A 151 -6.14 3.52 -4.12
C ARG A 151 -7.13 2.40 -3.83
N HIS A 152 -7.70 1.84 -4.88
CA HIS A 152 -8.70 0.76 -4.80
C HIS A 152 -8.85 0.11 -6.17
N VAL A 153 -9.36 -1.12 -6.18
CA VAL A 153 -9.56 -1.91 -7.41
C VAL A 153 -11.01 -2.37 -7.48
N LEU A 154 -11.65 -2.16 -8.64
CA LEU A 154 -12.97 -2.73 -8.88
C LEU A 154 -12.89 -4.26 -8.93
N LEU A 155 -13.81 -4.94 -8.23
CA LEU A 155 -13.85 -6.40 -8.22
C LEU A 155 -14.00 -7.01 -9.62
N VAL A 156 -14.79 -6.39 -10.46
CA VAL A 156 -14.99 -6.85 -11.85
C VAL A 156 -13.67 -6.83 -12.64
N ASP A 157 -12.85 -5.79 -12.47
CA ASP A 157 -11.56 -5.66 -13.17
C ASP A 157 -10.56 -6.68 -12.64
N LEU A 158 -10.52 -6.89 -11.31
CA LEU A 158 -9.68 -7.89 -10.68
C LEU A 158 -10.01 -9.29 -11.20
N VAL A 159 -11.29 -9.66 -11.23
CA VAL A 159 -11.75 -10.97 -11.72
C VAL A 159 -11.37 -11.17 -13.18
N ARG A 160 -11.71 -10.21 -14.04
CA ARG A 160 -11.42 -10.28 -15.48
C ARG A 160 -9.93 -10.42 -15.76
N GLN A 161 -9.11 -9.62 -15.09
CA GLN A 161 -7.65 -9.65 -15.29
C GLN A 161 -7.02 -10.96 -14.83
N GLN A 162 -7.50 -11.54 -13.71
CA GLN A 162 -7.00 -12.82 -13.22
C GLN A 162 -7.42 -14.00 -14.07
N LEU A 163 -8.59 -13.94 -14.71
CA LEU A 163 -9.12 -15.05 -15.51
C LEU A 163 -8.74 -14.98 -17.00
N ALA A 164 -8.36 -13.82 -17.50
CA ALA A 164 -7.99 -13.63 -18.92
C ALA A 164 -6.95 -14.63 -19.47
N PRO A 165 -5.93 -15.09 -18.70
CA PRO A 165 -5.00 -16.10 -19.19
C PRO A 165 -5.61 -17.50 -19.35
N PHE A 166 -6.77 -17.78 -18.77
CA PHE A 166 -7.35 -19.13 -18.66
C PHE A 166 -8.62 -19.31 -19.48
N VAL A 167 -9.35 -18.25 -19.73
CA VAL A 167 -10.64 -18.27 -20.45
C VAL A 167 -10.86 -16.96 -21.19
N ASP A 168 -11.47 -17.02 -22.36
CA ASP A 168 -11.91 -15.84 -23.07
C ASP A 168 -13.02 -15.15 -22.25
N ILE A 169 -12.77 -13.88 -21.91
CA ILE A 169 -13.58 -13.09 -20.97
C ILE A 169 -14.99 -12.83 -21.52
N ASP A 170 -15.15 -12.79 -22.84
CA ASP A 170 -16.41 -12.54 -23.51
C ASP A 170 -17.12 -13.84 -23.94
N SER A 171 -16.59 -14.99 -23.57
CA SER A 171 -17.19 -16.29 -23.89
C SER A 171 -18.28 -16.69 -22.89
N ASP A 172 -19.23 -17.51 -23.35
CA ASP A 172 -20.26 -18.13 -22.50
C ASP A 172 -19.70 -19.07 -21.40
N ARG A 173 -18.39 -19.26 -21.39
CA ARG A 173 -17.68 -20.11 -20.40
C ARG A 173 -17.37 -19.37 -19.10
N LEU A 174 -17.49 -18.05 -19.09
CA LEU A 174 -17.25 -17.19 -17.92
C LEU A 174 -18.43 -16.28 -17.64
N GLU A 175 -19.01 -16.41 -16.48
CA GLU A 175 -20.00 -15.48 -15.94
C GLU A 175 -19.36 -14.65 -14.83
N VAL A 176 -19.40 -13.32 -14.94
CA VAL A 176 -18.89 -12.39 -13.92
C VAL A 176 -19.98 -11.38 -13.59
N GLY A 177 -20.42 -11.34 -12.34
CA GLY A 177 -21.51 -10.45 -11.93
C GLY A 177 -21.56 -10.12 -10.45
N GLY A 178 -22.13 -8.95 -10.16
CA GLY A 178 -22.36 -8.44 -8.80
C GLY A 178 -22.48 -6.93 -8.78
N PRO A 179 -22.81 -6.32 -7.63
CA PRO A 179 -22.85 -4.88 -7.46
C PRO A 179 -21.48 -4.25 -7.74
N MET A 180 -21.46 -2.98 -8.16
CA MET A 180 -20.23 -2.23 -8.35
C MET A 180 -19.55 -2.01 -6.99
N VAL A 181 -18.45 -2.69 -6.77
CA VAL A 181 -17.70 -2.68 -5.50
C VAL A 181 -16.22 -2.57 -5.80
N ALA A 182 -15.54 -1.70 -5.07
CA ALA A 182 -14.09 -1.62 -5.05
C ALA A 182 -13.53 -2.18 -3.74
N VAL A 183 -12.36 -2.78 -3.81
CA VAL A 183 -11.64 -3.35 -2.66
C VAL A 183 -10.34 -2.59 -2.39
N ILE A 184 -9.91 -2.57 -1.14
CA ILE A 184 -8.61 -2.02 -0.74
C ILE A 184 -7.46 -2.86 -1.34
N PRO A 185 -6.24 -2.30 -1.47
CA PRO A 185 -5.10 -2.99 -2.09
C PRO A 185 -4.78 -4.35 -1.48
N GLU A 186 -4.84 -4.47 -0.18
CA GLU A 186 -4.56 -5.71 0.56
C GLU A 186 -5.60 -6.80 0.21
N ALA A 187 -6.86 -6.41 0.09
CA ALA A 187 -7.93 -7.31 -0.31
C ALA A 187 -7.81 -7.71 -1.79
N ALA A 188 -7.43 -6.78 -2.67
CA ALA A 188 -7.18 -7.08 -4.07
C ALA A 188 -6.05 -8.10 -4.27
N GLN A 189 -4.95 -7.98 -3.51
CA GLN A 189 -3.86 -8.97 -3.54
C GLN A 189 -4.30 -10.35 -3.06
N ALA A 190 -5.01 -10.41 -1.95
CA ALA A 190 -5.45 -11.70 -1.37
C ALA A 190 -6.48 -12.40 -2.26
N LEU A 191 -7.48 -11.66 -2.76
CA LEU A 191 -8.47 -12.19 -3.71
C LEU A 191 -7.83 -12.55 -5.05
N GLY A 192 -6.93 -11.72 -5.56
CA GLY A 192 -6.23 -11.98 -6.83
C GLY A 192 -5.44 -13.27 -6.79
N LEU A 193 -4.71 -13.53 -5.70
CA LEU A 193 -3.99 -14.78 -5.52
C LEU A 193 -4.94 -15.98 -5.41
N ALA A 194 -6.05 -15.84 -4.69
CA ALA A 194 -7.05 -16.89 -4.59
C ALA A 194 -7.71 -17.20 -5.95
N LEU A 195 -8.09 -16.14 -6.70
CA LEU A 195 -8.66 -16.28 -8.05
C LEU A 195 -7.69 -16.96 -9.02
N HIS A 196 -6.41 -16.59 -8.97
CA HIS A 196 -5.39 -17.22 -9.82
C HIS A 196 -5.24 -18.72 -9.53
N GLU A 197 -5.23 -19.11 -8.26
CA GLU A 197 -5.16 -20.52 -7.87
C GLU A 197 -6.44 -21.27 -8.26
N LEU A 198 -7.63 -20.66 -8.09
CA LEU A 198 -8.90 -21.25 -8.54
C LEU A 198 -8.93 -21.43 -10.06
N ALA A 199 -8.53 -20.40 -10.83
CA ALA A 199 -8.49 -20.44 -12.29
C ALA A 199 -7.49 -21.47 -12.81
N THR A 200 -6.30 -21.56 -12.20
CA THR A 200 -5.29 -22.58 -12.52
C THR A 200 -5.83 -23.98 -12.28
N ASN A 201 -6.51 -24.22 -11.15
CA ASN A 201 -7.11 -25.49 -10.83
C ASN A 201 -8.25 -25.84 -11.80
N ALA A 202 -9.11 -24.86 -12.12
CA ALA A 202 -10.18 -25.05 -13.09
C ALA A 202 -9.66 -25.41 -14.49
N ALA A 203 -8.58 -24.78 -14.92
CA ALA A 203 -7.95 -25.06 -16.23
C ALA A 203 -7.23 -26.39 -16.27
N LYS A 204 -6.57 -26.83 -15.19
CA LYS A 204 -5.80 -28.08 -15.15
C LYS A 204 -6.66 -29.28 -14.81
N HIS A 205 -7.61 -29.16 -13.91
CA HIS A 205 -8.30 -30.28 -13.29
C HIS A 205 -9.82 -30.10 -13.16
N GLY A 206 -10.30 -28.85 -13.31
CA GLY A 206 -11.70 -28.50 -13.10
C GLY A 206 -12.48 -28.21 -14.38
N SER A 207 -13.48 -27.36 -14.28
CA SER A 207 -14.44 -27.09 -15.36
C SER A 207 -13.78 -26.57 -16.64
N LEU A 208 -12.81 -25.67 -16.55
CA LEU A 208 -12.16 -25.10 -17.75
C LEU A 208 -11.30 -26.09 -18.53
N SER A 209 -10.97 -27.24 -17.97
CA SER A 209 -10.29 -28.36 -18.70
C SER A 209 -11.20 -29.08 -19.69
N ALA A 210 -12.51 -28.92 -19.58
CA ALA A 210 -13.51 -29.56 -20.46
C ALA A 210 -14.11 -28.54 -21.43
N ALA A 211 -14.43 -28.96 -22.67
CA ALA A 211 -14.97 -28.06 -23.70
C ALA A 211 -16.30 -27.37 -23.32
N GLY A 212 -17.17 -28.09 -22.59
CA GLY A 212 -18.45 -27.54 -22.09
C GLY A 212 -18.43 -26.98 -20.70
N GLY A 213 -17.25 -26.93 -20.07
CA GLY A 213 -17.12 -26.45 -18.70
C GLY A 213 -17.17 -24.92 -18.59
N ARG A 214 -17.75 -24.45 -17.49
CA ARG A 214 -18.00 -23.03 -17.20
C ARG A 214 -17.59 -22.67 -15.78
N VAL A 215 -17.29 -21.38 -15.57
CA VAL A 215 -17.04 -20.77 -14.28
C VAL A 215 -17.97 -19.59 -14.10
N ALA A 216 -18.62 -19.51 -12.94
CA ALA A 216 -19.35 -18.31 -12.51
C ALA A 216 -18.63 -17.70 -11.31
N VAL A 217 -18.36 -16.39 -11.39
CA VAL A 217 -17.79 -15.58 -10.31
C VAL A 217 -18.77 -14.47 -9.97
N THR A 218 -19.39 -14.57 -8.83
CA THR A 218 -20.43 -13.63 -8.42
C THR A 218 -20.17 -13.09 -7.02
N TRP A 219 -20.69 -11.91 -6.73
CA TRP A 219 -20.64 -11.34 -5.37
C TRP A 219 -21.89 -10.54 -5.08
N ASP A 220 -22.25 -10.50 -3.79
CA ASP A 220 -23.40 -9.75 -3.31
C ASP A 220 -23.22 -9.39 -1.83
N PHE A 221 -23.97 -8.41 -1.36
CA PHE A 221 -24.01 -8.07 0.05
C PHE A 221 -24.94 -9.00 0.81
N VAL A 222 -24.44 -9.54 1.91
CA VAL A 222 -25.18 -10.43 2.81
C VAL A 222 -25.10 -9.92 4.24
N THR A 223 -26.10 -10.24 5.04
CA THR A 223 -26.07 -9.94 6.48
C THR A 223 -25.79 -11.23 7.25
N VAL A 224 -24.67 -11.25 7.97
CA VAL A 224 -24.25 -12.37 8.81
C VAL A 224 -24.15 -11.86 10.25
N GLU A 225 -24.88 -12.48 11.17
CA GLU A 225 -24.90 -12.09 12.60
C GLU A 225 -25.17 -10.58 12.82
N GLY A 226 -26.05 -9.99 12.00
CA GLY A 226 -26.40 -8.57 12.06
C GLY A 226 -25.37 -7.61 11.46
N GLN A 227 -24.28 -8.11 10.90
CA GLN A 227 -23.26 -7.32 10.21
C GLN A 227 -23.36 -7.50 8.70
N GLN A 228 -23.25 -6.40 7.96
CA GLN A 228 -23.17 -6.45 6.51
C GLN A 228 -21.78 -6.92 6.08
N ARG A 229 -21.73 -7.88 5.17
CA ARG A 229 -20.51 -8.46 4.60
C ARG A 229 -20.67 -8.58 3.08
N LEU A 230 -19.56 -8.64 2.35
CA LEU A 230 -19.57 -9.02 0.96
C LEU A 230 -19.32 -10.54 0.86
N ARG A 231 -20.26 -11.26 0.24
CA ARG A 231 -20.08 -12.67 -0.11
C ARG A 231 -19.62 -12.75 -1.55
N PHE A 232 -18.44 -13.30 -1.76
CA PHE A 232 -17.83 -13.53 -3.06
C PHE A 232 -17.80 -15.03 -3.32
N GLU A 233 -18.30 -15.47 -4.48
CA GLU A 233 -18.46 -16.86 -4.82
C GLU A 233 -17.80 -17.20 -6.15
N TRP A 234 -17.22 -18.40 -6.21
CA TRP A 234 -16.69 -19.09 -7.38
C TRP A 234 -17.42 -20.42 -7.54
N VAL A 235 -18.00 -20.67 -8.69
CA VAL A 235 -18.73 -21.91 -8.96
C VAL A 235 -18.27 -22.49 -10.28
N GLU A 236 -17.82 -23.75 -10.26
CA GLU A 236 -17.46 -24.53 -11.44
C GLU A 236 -18.63 -25.43 -11.85
N MET A 237 -18.85 -25.55 -13.15
CA MET A 237 -19.93 -26.36 -13.74
C MET A 237 -19.45 -27.05 -15.03
N GLY A 238 -19.96 -28.25 -15.29
CA GLY A 238 -19.74 -28.97 -16.57
C GLY A 238 -18.31 -29.52 -16.76
N GLY A 239 -17.53 -29.58 -15.69
CA GLY A 239 -16.18 -30.13 -15.67
C GLY A 239 -16.13 -31.62 -15.36
N PRO A 240 -14.93 -32.22 -15.24
CA PRO A 240 -14.72 -33.55 -14.75
C PRO A 240 -15.27 -33.74 -13.33
N LYS A 241 -15.61 -34.94 -12.94
CA LYS A 241 -16.05 -35.24 -11.56
C LYS A 241 -14.97 -34.84 -10.56
N VAL A 242 -15.30 -33.88 -9.71
CA VAL A 242 -14.41 -33.37 -8.66
C VAL A 242 -14.29 -34.43 -7.55
N ARG A 243 -13.06 -34.64 -7.08
CA ARG A 243 -12.78 -35.43 -5.89
C ARG A 243 -12.11 -34.54 -4.85
N PRO A 244 -12.51 -34.64 -3.56
CA PRO A 244 -11.79 -33.93 -2.53
C PRO A 244 -10.29 -34.24 -2.60
N PRO A 245 -9.44 -33.22 -2.44
CA PRO A 245 -7.99 -33.41 -2.49
C PRO A 245 -7.54 -34.32 -1.34
N THR A 246 -6.71 -35.31 -1.61
CA THR A 246 -6.16 -36.25 -0.62
C THR A 246 -5.05 -35.63 0.24
N GLY A 247 -4.64 -34.39 -0.03
CA GLY A 247 -3.62 -33.66 0.70
C GLY A 247 -3.84 -32.15 0.64
N GLN A 248 -3.30 -31.43 1.62
CA GLN A 248 -3.33 -29.97 1.67
C GLN A 248 -2.22 -29.37 0.74
N GLY A 249 -2.49 -29.34 -0.55
CA GLY A 249 -1.65 -28.61 -1.50
C GLY A 249 -1.64 -27.10 -1.23
N PHE A 250 -0.70 -26.38 -1.87
CA PHE A 250 -0.59 -24.92 -1.71
C PHE A 250 -1.89 -24.18 -2.10
N GLY A 251 -2.49 -24.51 -3.25
CA GLY A 251 -3.73 -23.89 -3.69
C GLY A 251 -4.82 -23.96 -2.63
N HIS A 252 -4.98 -25.11 -1.98
CA HIS A 252 -5.94 -25.25 -0.88
C HIS A 252 -5.62 -24.30 0.29
N VAL A 253 -4.36 -24.13 0.67
CA VAL A 253 -3.97 -23.21 1.75
C VAL A 253 -4.21 -21.74 1.35
N VAL A 254 -3.95 -21.39 0.08
CA VAL A 254 -4.20 -20.03 -0.44
C VAL A 254 -5.67 -19.70 -0.39
N ILE A 255 -6.51 -20.54 -1.00
CA ILE A 255 -7.94 -20.27 -1.12
C ILE A 255 -8.69 -20.41 0.21
N THR A 256 -8.13 -21.10 1.22
CA THR A 256 -8.78 -21.27 2.52
C THR A 256 -8.13 -20.39 3.60
N ARG A 257 -6.88 -20.69 3.97
CA ARG A 257 -6.24 -20.06 5.14
C ARG A 257 -5.69 -18.67 4.85
N MET A 258 -5.03 -18.48 3.69
CA MET A 258 -4.44 -17.17 3.38
C MET A 258 -5.53 -16.16 3.06
N ALA A 259 -6.46 -16.49 2.17
CA ALA A 259 -7.59 -15.61 1.86
C ALA A 259 -8.41 -15.29 3.11
N GLY A 260 -8.79 -16.29 3.91
CA GLY A 260 -9.53 -16.09 5.14
C GLY A 260 -8.83 -15.17 6.14
N ARG A 261 -7.53 -15.38 6.39
CA ARG A 261 -6.77 -14.54 7.34
C ARG A 261 -6.50 -13.13 6.83
N SER A 262 -6.11 -12.99 5.57
CA SER A 262 -5.77 -11.67 5.00
C SER A 262 -6.99 -10.76 4.85
N LEU A 263 -8.18 -11.33 4.72
CA LEU A 263 -9.43 -10.61 4.49
C LEU A 263 -10.34 -10.56 5.73
N ASP A 264 -9.91 -11.12 6.86
CA ASP A 264 -10.76 -11.36 8.02
C ASP A 264 -12.09 -12.03 7.59
N GLY A 265 -11.97 -13.00 6.67
CA GLY A 265 -13.06 -13.60 5.93
C GLY A 265 -13.35 -15.03 6.38
N GLN A 266 -14.62 -15.41 6.29
CA GLN A 266 -15.05 -16.80 6.47
C GLN A 266 -15.09 -17.50 5.12
N VAL A 267 -14.31 -18.58 4.97
CA VAL A 267 -14.19 -19.32 3.72
C VAL A 267 -14.96 -20.63 3.81
N GLU A 268 -15.75 -20.89 2.78
CA GLU A 268 -16.47 -22.13 2.53
C GLU A 268 -15.93 -22.79 1.26
N THR A 269 -15.74 -24.11 1.28
CA THR A 269 -15.29 -24.86 0.11
C THR A 269 -16.07 -26.16 0.02
N ASP A 270 -16.76 -26.38 -1.09
CA ASP A 270 -17.51 -27.61 -1.35
C ASP A 270 -17.00 -28.27 -2.66
N PHE A 271 -16.59 -29.52 -2.55
CA PHE A 271 -16.14 -30.37 -3.67
C PHE A 271 -17.29 -31.27 -4.12
N ALA A 272 -18.36 -30.66 -4.64
CA ALA A 272 -19.50 -31.40 -5.15
C ALA A 272 -19.17 -32.16 -6.45
N PRO A 273 -19.82 -33.30 -6.74
CA PRO A 273 -19.60 -34.05 -7.97
C PRO A 273 -19.82 -33.23 -9.26
N GLY A 274 -20.60 -32.16 -9.21
CA GLY A 274 -20.91 -31.27 -10.32
C GLY A 274 -19.90 -30.14 -10.55
N GLY A 275 -18.96 -29.92 -9.62
CA GLY A 275 -17.94 -28.87 -9.70
C GLY A 275 -17.52 -28.35 -8.35
N LEU A 276 -16.43 -27.60 -8.33
CA LEU A 276 -15.97 -26.89 -7.12
C LEU A 276 -16.85 -25.66 -6.87
N ARG A 277 -17.29 -25.52 -5.63
CA ARG A 277 -17.83 -24.24 -5.12
C ARG A 277 -16.91 -23.72 -4.02
N TRP A 278 -16.47 -22.47 -4.17
CA TRP A 278 -15.69 -21.76 -3.18
C TRP A 278 -16.37 -20.42 -2.90
N ALA A 279 -16.47 -20.05 -1.64
CA ALA A 279 -17.02 -18.78 -1.24
C ALA A 279 -16.23 -18.17 -0.10
N ILE A 280 -16.17 -16.84 -0.07
CA ILE A 280 -15.62 -16.09 1.05
C ILE A 280 -16.56 -14.94 1.42
N SER A 281 -16.80 -14.80 2.72
CA SER A 281 -17.56 -13.69 3.28
C SER A 281 -16.60 -12.73 3.97
N ILE A 282 -16.43 -11.52 3.42
CA ILE A 282 -15.47 -10.52 3.90
C ILE A 282 -16.17 -9.30 4.51
N PRO A 283 -15.60 -8.69 5.58
CA PRO A 283 -16.19 -7.53 6.23
C PRO A 283 -16.11 -6.28 5.34
N MET A 284 -17.00 -5.32 5.58
CA MET A 284 -17.07 -4.06 4.83
C MET A 284 -15.80 -3.21 4.93
N SER A 285 -14.97 -3.42 5.96
CA SER A 285 -13.66 -2.74 6.10
C SER A 285 -12.66 -3.05 4.97
N ASN A 286 -12.86 -4.14 4.23
CA ASN A 286 -12.05 -4.49 3.05
C ASN A 286 -12.54 -3.82 1.76
N LEU A 287 -13.62 -3.05 1.84
CA LEU A 287 -14.28 -2.44 0.70
C LEU A 287 -14.13 -0.93 0.72
N VAL A 288 -14.18 -0.34 -0.46
CA VAL A 288 -14.36 1.10 -0.66
C VAL A 288 -15.73 1.28 -1.28
N LEU A 289 -16.66 1.83 -0.50
CA LEU A 289 -17.98 2.20 -1.00
C LEU A 289 -17.86 3.54 -1.72
N SER A 290 -18.29 3.58 -2.95
CA SER A 290 -18.35 4.79 -3.78
C SER A 290 -19.47 5.73 -3.33
#